data_4f0f9dd10fbbebef7aec77929ef3878d
#
_entry.id   4f0f9dd10fbbebef7aec77929ef3878d
#
_cell.length_a   1.000
_cell.length_b   1.000
_cell.length_c   1.000
_cell.angle_alpha   90.00
_cell.angle_beta   90.00
_cell.angle_gamma   90.00
#
_symmetry.space_group_name_H-M   'P 1'
#
loop_
_entity.id
_entity.type
_entity.pdbx_description
1 polymer ?
#
loop_
_entity_poly.entity_id
_entity_poly.type
_entity_poly.pdbx_seq_one_letter_code
_entity_poly.pdbx_strand_id
1 'polypeptide(L)'
;MLRFKTASLIIYLKMLNDIQHPSDLKNLNIEELNSLAEEIKLFLVDSLDKTGGHLSSNLGTIELTLALHYVFDTPNDTFVWDVGHQAYTHKILTGRKELMSSLRQKDGISGFTKRSESEHDAFGAGHSSTSISAALGIAIANKLQQNSNTSIAVIGDGALTGGMSFEALNHAGDTDANLLIVLNDNDMSISKNVGALSKYLTRLISGKIYSTMKSKSLEFLERLPRIQKFAKRSEEHLKGMILPGTLFEELGVDYFGPVDGHDISILIKTLQNLKNIDKPRILHIMTKKGHGVEVAEQNPLKYHGVSPPSSSNNNFPSYSKVFGDWLCNTATNDERLIGITPAMSEGSGMVEFSTMFPERFFDVAIAEQHAVTLAGGMATKGLKPVVAIYSTFLQRGYDQFIHDIALQNLNVLFAIDRAGLVGADGATHAGIFDLSFLRCIPNIVIMAPSSSLEMYKALNAAHNLNGPVCVRFPRGKSHIEEFKTDEVIEIGKANIIRKGKDIAIFAFGNMIEPSIKAGNELDATVIDMRFIKPLDEDLIINIANTNKKLISIEDNTATGGAGSAINELLQRNKIRTPLSILGVPDRITEHGSQNELYELYGLDAMHIVKVGSS
;
A
#
# COMPACT_ATOMS: atom_id res chain seq x y z
N MET A 1 17.40 -19.29 -2.18
CA MET A 1 17.13 -19.87 -3.49
C MET A 1 16.61 -21.29 -3.26
N LEU A 2 15.30 -21.45 -3.16
CA LEU A 2 14.62 -22.74 -2.96
C LEU A 2 14.30 -23.32 -4.37
N ARG A 3 15.28 -23.90 -5.04
CA ARG A 3 15.05 -24.62 -6.31
C ARG A 3 14.49 -26.01 -6.01
N PHE A 4 13.19 -26.17 -6.02
CA PHE A 4 12.58 -27.49 -6.20
C PHE A 4 12.66 -27.87 -7.68
N LYS A 5 13.14 -29.09 -7.98
CA LYS A 5 13.20 -29.59 -9.37
C LYS A 5 11.77 -29.77 -9.89
N THR A 6 11.41 -29.08 -10.95
CA THR A 6 10.08 -29.01 -11.58
C THR A 6 9.39 -30.36 -11.85
N ALA A 7 10.15 -31.41 -12.07
CA ALA A 7 9.61 -32.77 -12.31
C ALA A 7 9.05 -33.45 -11.04
N SER A 8 9.50 -33.07 -9.83
CA SER A 8 9.00 -33.59 -8.57
C SER A 8 7.71 -32.91 -8.12
N LEU A 9 7.49 -31.65 -8.51
CA LEU A 9 6.34 -30.84 -8.07
C LEU A 9 4.99 -31.40 -8.60
N ILE A 10 4.96 -31.87 -9.85
CA ILE A 10 3.74 -32.39 -10.49
C ILE A 10 3.20 -33.64 -9.78
N ILE A 11 4.05 -34.44 -9.17
CA ILE A 11 3.67 -35.67 -8.45
C ILE A 11 3.08 -35.34 -7.06
N TYR A 12 3.43 -34.17 -6.49
CA TYR A 12 3.02 -33.75 -5.15
C TYR A 12 1.72 -32.93 -5.10
N LEU A 13 1.21 -32.42 -6.23
CA LEU A 13 0.03 -31.54 -6.27
C LEU A 13 -1.27 -32.27 -6.67
N LYS A 14 -1.44 -33.53 -6.25
CA LYS A 14 -2.58 -34.37 -6.70
C LYS A 14 -3.92 -33.78 -6.23
N MET A 15 -4.04 -33.45 -4.95
CA MET A 15 -5.30 -32.96 -4.38
C MET A 15 -5.63 -31.55 -4.89
N LEU A 16 -4.63 -30.67 -4.98
CA LEU A 16 -4.82 -29.30 -5.48
C LEU A 16 -5.30 -29.29 -6.94
N ASN A 17 -4.96 -30.30 -7.74
CA ASN A 17 -5.43 -30.43 -9.12
C ASN A 17 -6.91 -30.83 -9.21
N ASP A 18 -7.42 -31.50 -8.19
CA ASP A 18 -8.83 -31.93 -8.12
C ASP A 18 -9.75 -30.80 -7.62
N ILE A 19 -9.20 -29.72 -7.03
CA ILE A 19 -9.97 -28.57 -6.56
C ILE A 19 -10.16 -27.58 -7.72
N GLN A 20 -11.40 -27.43 -8.17
CA GLN A 20 -11.79 -26.46 -9.21
C GLN A 20 -12.65 -25.33 -8.64
N HIS A 21 -13.47 -25.63 -7.62
CA HIS A 21 -14.37 -24.69 -6.98
C HIS A 21 -14.24 -24.77 -5.45
N PRO A 22 -14.54 -23.69 -4.71
CA PRO A 22 -14.52 -23.71 -3.24
C PRO A 22 -15.40 -24.81 -2.63
N SER A 23 -16.51 -25.19 -3.29
CA SER A 23 -17.41 -26.26 -2.86
C SER A 23 -16.76 -27.65 -2.78
N ASP A 24 -15.70 -27.88 -3.54
CA ASP A 24 -14.99 -29.16 -3.57
C ASP A 24 -14.33 -29.46 -2.22
N LEU A 25 -13.94 -28.42 -1.48
CA LEU A 25 -13.35 -28.54 -0.14
C LEU A 25 -14.27 -29.21 0.86
N LYS A 26 -15.60 -29.05 0.71
CA LYS A 26 -16.60 -29.61 1.64
C LYS A 26 -16.64 -31.13 1.66
N ASN A 27 -16.07 -31.78 0.64
CA ASN A 27 -15.99 -33.25 0.54
C ASN A 27 -14.73 -33.81 1.22
N LEU A 28 -13.79 -32.95 1.65
CA LEU A 28 -12.54 -33.37 2.25
C LEU A 28 -12.66 -33.51 3.77
N ASN A 29 -11.97 -34.48 4.32
CA ASN A 29 -11.78 -34.59 5.76
C ASN A 29 -10.61 -33.70 6.24
N ILE A 30 -10.41 -33.64 7.57
CA ILE A 30 -9.37 -32.77 8.17
C ILE A 30 -7.93 -33.14 7.74
N GLU A 31 -7.66 -34.45 7.59
CA GLU A 31 -6.32 -34.92 7.16
C GLU A 31 -6.05 -34.53 5.70
N GLU A 32 -7.06 -34.66 4.85
CA GLU A 32 -7.01 -34.23 3.46
C GLU A 32 -6.85 -32.70 3.34
N LEU A 33 -7.56 -31.91 4.15
CA LEU A 33 -7.38 -30.43 4.19
C LEU A 33 -5.97 -30.02 4.64
N ASN A 34 -5.39 -30.71 5.63
CA ASN A 34 -4.00 -30.47 6.02
C ASN A 34 -3.01 -30.82 4.89
N SER A 35 -3.25 -31.91 4.18
CA SER A 35 -2.43 -32.31 3.03
C SER A 35 -2.54 -31.29 1.90
N LEU A 36 -3.75 -30.79 1.62
CA LEU A 36 -4.00 -29.72 0.63
C LEU A 36 -3.31 -28.42 1.03
N ALA A 37 -3.27 -28.06 2.31
CA ALA A 37 -2.55 -26.89 2.79
C ALA A 37 -1.04 -26.97 2.45
N GLU A 38 -0.42 -28.13 2.61
CA GLU A 38 0.98 -28.35 2.23
C GLU A 38 1.19 -28.28 0.71
N GLU A 39 0.27 -28.82 -0.10
CA GLU A 39 0.33 -28.70 -1.57
C GLU A 39 0.22 -27.24 -2.01
N ILE A 40 -0.71 -26.45 -1.45
CA ILE A 40 -0.87 -25.01 -1.73
C ILE A 40 0.40 -24.25 -1.33
N LYS A 41 1.02 -24.56 -0.20
CA LYS A 41 2.28 -23.96 0.27
C LYS A 41 3.38 -24.12 -0.77
N LEU A 42 3.60 -25.36 -1.24
CA LEU A 42 4.61 -25.65 -2.26
C LEU A 42 4.32 -24.94 -3.58
N PHE A 43 3.06 -24.92 -3.99
CA PHE A 43 2.62 -24.24 -5.20
C PHE A 43 2.86 -22.72 -5.14
N LEU A 44 2.54 -22.10 -4.00
CA LEU A 44 2.78 -20.66 -3.77
C LEU A 44 4.27 -20.32 -3.82
N VAL A 45 5.13 -21.11 -3.17
CA VAL A 45 6.58 -20.88 -3.18
C VAL A 45 7.13 -20.96 -4.60
N ASP A 46 6.74 -21.97 -5.38
CA ASP A 46 7.18 -22.12 -6.77
C ASP A 46 6.66 -20.99 -7.68
N SER A 47 5.40 -20.64 -7.54
CA SER A 47 4.77 -19.58 -8.34
C SER A 47 5.42 -18.22 -8.07
N LEU A 48 5.61 -17.86 -6.80
CA LEU A 48 6.15 -16.56 -6.41
C LEU A 48 7.67 -16.43 -6.61
N ASP A 49 8.42 -17.53 -6.67
CA ASP A 49 9.82 -17.51 -7.10
C ASP A 49 9.94 -17.07 -8.58
N LYS A 50 8.91 -17.30 -9.39
CA LYS A 50 8.86 -16.94 -10.82
C LYS A 50 8.29 -15.54 -11.06
N THR A 51 7.17 -15.21 -10.41
CA THR A 51 6.42 -13.98 -10.69
C THR A 51 6.74 -12.84 -9.72
N GLY A 52 7.30 -13.15 -8.54
CA GLY A 52 7.31 -12.25 -7.42
C GLY A 52 5.93 -12.12 -6.76
N GLY A 53 5.85 -11.42 -5.64
CA GLY A 53 4.60 -11.20 -4.90
C GLY A 53 4.78 -11.26 -3.40
N HIS A 54 3.68 -11.35 -2.67
CA HIS A 54 3.66 -11.31 -1.20
C HIS A 54 3.71 -12.74 -0.62
N LEU A 55 4.91 -13.24 -0.30
CA LEU A 55 5.08 -14.63 0.11
C LEU A 55 4.70 -14.88 1.59
N SER A 56 5.35 -14.18 2.53
CA SER A 56 5.19 -14.47 3.98
C SER A 56 3.76 -14.31 4.47
N SER A 57 3.03 -13.30 3.96
CA SER A 57 1.65 -13.04 4.33
C SER A 57 0.71 -14.16 3.85
N ASN A 58 0.93 -14.68 2.64
CA ASN A 58 0.13 -15.78 2.09
C ASN A 58 0.38 -17.11 2.79
N LEU A 59 1.65 -17.41 3.11
CA LEU A 59 1.99 -18.61 3.89
C LEU A 59 1.35 -18.60 5.29
N GLY A 60 1.11 -17.43 5.87
CA GLY A 60 0.45 -17.28 7.17
C GLY A 60 -1.08 -17.42 7.14
N THR A 61 -1.71 -17.52 5.96
CA THR A 61 -3.18 -17.50 5.83
C THR A 61 -3.75 -18.69 5.06
N ILE A 62 -2.96 -19.71 4.76
CA ILE A 62 -3.41 -20.89 3.98
C ILE A 62 -4.51 -21.61 4.73
N GLU A 63 -4.26 -22.02 5.97
CA GLU A 63 -5.17 -22.78 6.81
C GLU A 63 -6.45 -21.99 7.10
N LEU A 64 -6.33 -20.70 7.41
CA LEU A 64 -7.47 -19.80 7.57
C LEU A 64 -8.34 -19.76 6.31
N THR A 65 -7.71 -19.60 5.14
CA THR A 65 -8.44 -19.49 3.86
C THR A 65 -9.19 -20.80 3.54
N LEU A 66 -8.55 -21.94 3.75
CA LEU A 66 -9.19 -23.25 3.62
C LEU A 66 -10.39 -23.39 4.56
N ALA A 67 -10.25 -23.03 5.83
CA ALA A 67 -11.32 -23.11 6.82
C ALA A 67 -12.50 -22.17 6.48
N LEU A 68 -12.22 -20.95 6.01
CA LEU A 68 -13.25 -20.02 5.55
C LEU A 68 -14.05 -20.58 4.37
N HIS A 69 -13.39 -21.09 3.33
CA HIS A 69 -14.05 -21.68 2.17
C HIS A 69 -14.74 -23.02 2.47
N TYR A 70 -14.27 -23.74 3.50
CA TYR A 70 -14.93 -24.96 3.95
C TYR A 70 -16.27 -24.68 4.64
N VAL A 71 -16.34 -23.60 5.43
CA VAL A 71 -17.52 -23.28 6.26
C VAL A 71 -18.53 -22.39 5.53
N PHE A 72 -18.07 -21.41 4.79
CA PHE A 72 -18.92 -20.41 4.12
C PHE A 72 -19.08 -20.69 2.63
N ASP A 73 -20.16 -20.16 2.06
CA ASP A 73 -20.57 -20.40 0.67
C ASP A 73 -20.35 -19.18 -0.21
N THR A 74 -19.10 -18.91 -0.62
CA THR A 74 -18.80 -17.81 -1.54
C THR A 74 -19.24 -18.16 -2.98
N PRO A 75 -19.82 -17.23 -3.77
CA PRO A 75 -19.88 -15.77 -3.54
C PRO A 75 -21.06 -15.29 -2.69
N ASN A 76 -21.98 -16.16 -2.27
CA ASN A 76 -23.14 -15.77 -1.45
C ASN A 76 -22.70 -15.18 -0.10
N ASP A 77 -21.96 -15.95 0.70
CA ASP A 77 -21.21 -15.39 1.82
C ASP A 77 -20.01 -14.62 1.25
N THR A 78 -19.80 -13.39 1.66
CA THR A 78 -18.81 -12.51 1.05
C THR A 78 -17.54 -12.35 1.87
N PHE A 79 -16.38 -12.47 1.23
CA PHE A 79 -15.08 -12.23 1.85
C PHE A 79 -14.51 -10.90 1.39
N VAL A 80 -14.17 -10.03 2.34
CA VAL A 80 -13.47 -8.77 2.13
C VAL A 80 -12.09 -8.85 2.78
N TRP A 81 -11.07 -9.00 1.96
CA TRP A 81 -9.68 -9.10 2.39
C TRP A 81 -9.09 -7.71 2.57
N ASP A 82 -8.66 -7.37 3.79
CA ASP A 82 -7.97 -6.10 4.03
C ASP A 82 -6.61 -6.08 3.33
N VAL A 83 -6.28 -5.01 2.62
CA VAL A 83 -5.14 -4.93 1.69
C VAL A 83 -5.26 -5.94 0.53
N GLY A 84 -5.61 -7.19 0.81
CA GLY A 84 -5.78 -8.25 -0.19
C GLY A 84 -4.48 -8.92 -0.66
N HIS A 85 -3.33 -8.53 -0.13
CA HIS A 85 -2.03 -9.10 -0.47
C HIS A 85 -1.82 -10.52 0.06
N GLN A 86 -2.62 -10.98 1.02
CA GLN A 86 -2.63 -12.31 1.62
C GLN A 86 -3.67 -13.25 0.99
N ALA A 87 -4.33 -12.87 -0.11
CA ALA A 87 -5.46 -13.57 -0.69
C ALA A 87 -5.11 -14.51 -1.86
N TYR A 88 -3.84 -14.95 -2.00
CA TYR A 88 -3.47 -15.82 -3.13
C TYR A 88 -4.08 -17.23 -3.02
N THR A 89 -4.16 -17.78 -1.81
CA THR A 89 -4.90 -19.04 -1.57
C THR A 89 -6.37 -18.90 -1.96
N HIS A 90 -7.02 -17.77 -1.66
CA HIS A 90 -8.37 -17.47 -2.13
C HIS A 90 -8.46 -17.45 -3.66
N LYS A 91 -7.50 -16.82 -4.36
CA LYS A 91 -7.47 -16.85 -5.83
C LYS A 91 -7.30 -18.27 -6.38
N ILE A 92 -6.43 -19.09 -5.78
CA ILE A 92 -6.21 -20.49 -6.17
C ILE A 92 -7.51 -21.28 -6.05
N LEU A 93 -8.18 -21.20 -4.90
CA LEU A 93 -9.41 -21.96 -4.61
C LEU A 93 -10.63 -21.48 -5.42
N THR A 94 -10.59 -20.28 -5.96
CA THR A 94 -11.67 -19.68 -6.76
C THR A 94 -11.39 -19.69 -8.27
N GLY A 95 -10.70 -20.74 -8.76
CA GLY A 95 -10.53 -21.04 -10.18
C GLY A 95 -9.39 -20.28 -10.89
N ARG A 96 -8.52 -19.57 -10.14
CA ARG A 96 -7.40 -18.79 -10.73
C ARG A 96 -6.04 -19.46 -10.55
N LYS A 97 -5.99 -20.76 -10.19
CA LYS A 97 -4.75 -21.51 -9.99
C LYS A 97 -3.82 -21.44 -11.19
N GLU A 98 -4.32 -21.72 -12.38
CA GLU A 98 -3.52 -21.72 -13.61
C GLU A 98 -3.03 -20.33 -14.00
N LEU A 99 -3.77 -19.28 -13.60
CA LEU A 99 -3.42 -17.89 -13.85
C LEU A 99 -2.34 -17.34 -12.90
N MET A 100 -1.97 -18.09 -11.85
CA MET A 100 -0.92 -17.66 -10.91
C MET A 100 0.44 -17.44 -11.58
N SER A 101 0.69 -18.08 -12.72
CA SER A 101 1.88 -17.83 -13.53
C SER A 101 1.94 -16.43 -14.16
N SER A 102 0.82 -15.72 -14.24
CA SER A 102 0.70 -14.33 -14.73
C SER A 102 0.48 -13.30 -13.62
N LEU A 103 0.63 -13.70 -12.36
CA LEU A 103 0.40 -12.82 -11.21
C LEU A 103 1.26 -11.55 -11.31
N ARG A 104 0.61 -10.37 -11.22
CA ARG A 104 1.26 -9.05 -11.25
C ARG A 104 1.99 -8.71 -12.55
N GLN A 105 1.74 -9.45 -13.62
CA GLN A 105 2.31 -9.22 -14.95
C GLN A 105 1.26 -8.57 -15.87
N LYS A 106 1.72 -7.88 -16.90
CA LYS A 106 0.83 -7.29 -17.91
C LYS A 106 -0.17 -8.32 -18.43
N ASP A 107 -1.42 -7.93 -18.53
CA ASP A 107 -2.56 -8.77 -18.95
C ASP A 107 -2.82 -10.00 -18.05
N GLY A 108 -2.17 -10.09 -16.91
CA GLY A 108 -2.32 -11.15 -15.91
C GLY A 108 -3.26 -10.78 -14.76
N ILE A 109 -3.23 -11.60 -13.68
CA ILE A 109 -4.03 -11.36 -12.49
C ILE A 109 -3.35 -10.41 -11.51
N SER A 110 -4.16 -9.61 -10.81
CA SER A 110 -3.71 -8.64 -9.79
C SER A 110 -3.08 -9.33 -8.57
N GLY A 111 -2.13 -8.65 -7.94
CA GLY A 111 -1.58 -9.05 -6.64
C GLY A 111 -2.53 -8.82 -5.45
N PHE A 112 -3.74 -8.29 -5.71
CA PHE A 112 -4.78 -7.99 -4.72
C PHE A 112 -6.12 -8.54 -5.20
N THR A 113 -7.14 -8.56 -4.35
CA THR A 113 -8.51 -8.90 -4.79
C THR A 113 -9.04 -7.82 -5.73
N LYS A 114 -9.69 -8.23 -6.81
CA LYS A 114 -10.21 -7.33 -7.86
C LYS A 114 -11.54 -7.86 -8.40
N ARG A 115 -12.62 -7.11 -8.20
CA ARG A 115 -13.99 -7.52 -8.57
C ARG A 115 -14.16 -7.94 -10.03
N SER A 116 -13.39 -7.35 -10.94
CA SER A 116 -13.43 -7.71 -12.37
C SER A 116 -12.73 -9.04 -12.70
N GLU A 117 -12.00 -9.64 -11.76
CA GLU A 117 -11.32 -10.93 -11.96
C GLU A 117 -12.19 -12.13 -11.57
N SER A 118 -13.06 -11.97 -10.55
CA SER A 118 -13.86 -13.06 -10.02
C SER A 118 -15.08 -12.56 -9.26
N GLU A 119 -16.20 -13.26 -9.36
CA GLU A 119 -17.39 -13.02 -8.53
C GLU A 119 -17.14 -13.27 -7.04
N HIS A 120 -16.12 -14.06 -6.71
CA HIS A 120 -15.70 -14.33 -5.33
C HIS A 120 -14.92 -13.15 -4.71
N ASP A 121 -14.41 -12.20 -5.50
CA ASP A 121 -13.77 -10.99 -5.02
C ASP A 121 -14.84 -9.91 -4.75
N ALA A 122 -15.56 -10.04 -3.62
CA ALA A 122 -16.69 -9.18 -3.28
C ALA A 122 -16.32 -7.68 -3.24
N PHE A 123 -15.09 -7.34 -2.89
CA PHE A 123 -14.57 -5.98 -2.83
C PHE A 123 -13.10 -5.94 -3.29
N GLY A 124 -12.75 -4.92 -4.08
CA GLY A 124 -11.36 -4.67 -4.49
C GLY A 124 -10.54 -4.12 -3.33
N ALA A 125 -9.27 -4.52 -3.26
CA ALA A 125 -8.38 -4.11 -2.19
C ALA A 125 -7.03 -3.62 -2.71
N GLY A 126 -6.16 -3.16 -1.82
CA GLY A 126 -4.82 -2.60 -2.08
C GLY A 126 -4.37 -1.68 -0.95
N HIS A 127 -5.24 -0.79 -0.49
CA HIS A 127 -5.05 0.02 0.71
C HIS A 127 -5.63 -0.68 1.93
N SER A 128 -5.02 -0.48 3.10
CA SER A 128 -5.41 -1.11 4.36
C SER A 128 -6.66 -0.49 5.00
N SER A 129 -7.18 -1.15 6.02
CA SER A 129 -8.17 -0.63 6.98
C SER A 129 -9.57 -0.37 6.38
N THR A 130 -9.86 -0.91 5.19
CA THR A 130 -11.13 -0.72 4.49
C THR A 130 -12.10 -1.88 4.65
N SER A 131 -11.60 -3.07 5.03
CA SER A 131 -12.36 -4.32 4.98
C SER A 131 -13.58 -4.32 5.91
N ILE A 132 -13.45 -3.80 7.13
CA ILE A 132 -14.56 -3.79 8.09
C ILE A 132 -15.69 -2.89 7.57
N SER A 133 -15.35 -1.67 7.09
CA SER A 133 -16.34 -0.75 6.52
C SER A 133 -17.05 -1.36 5.31
N ALA A 134 -16.30 -1.97 4.40
CA ALA A 134 -16.87 -2.58 3.20
C ALA A 134 -17.76 -3.79 3.53
N ALA A 135 -17.29 -4.70 4.40
CA ALA A 135 -18.06 -5.85 4.83
C ALA A 135 -19.31 -5.46 5.63
N LEU A 136 -19.22 -4.41 6.49
CA LEU A 136 -20.38 -3.86 7.19
C LEU A 136 -21.41 -3.33 6.20
N GLY A 137 -20.97 -2.57 5.19
CA GLY A 137 -21.87 -2.06 4.14
C GLY A 137 -22.58 -3.19 3.38
N ILE A 138 -21.88 -4.28 3.06
CA ILE A 138 -22.46 -5.48 2.43
C ILE A 138 -23.44 -6.16 3.40
N ALA A 139 -23.09 -6.32 4.68
CA ALA A 139 -23.96 -6.95 5.68
C ALA A 139 -25.26 -6.15 5.91
N ILE A 140 -25.19 -4.82 5.95
CA ILE A 140 -26.36 -3.94 6.02
C ILE A 140 -27.21 -4.08 4.76
N ALA A 141 -26.60 -4.12 3.58
CA ALA A 141 -27.33 -4.32 2.32
C ALA A 141 -28.04 -5.69 2.28
N ASN A 142 -27.37 -6.77 2.70
CA ASN A 142 -27.95 -8.10 2.82
C ASN A 142 -29.18 -8.06 3.75
N LYS A 143 -29.09 -7.42 4.92
CA LYS A 143 -30.21 -7.29 5.86
C LYS A 143 -31.39 -6.54 5.24
N LEU A 144 -31.16 -5.43 4.54
CA LEU A 144 -32.20 -4.66 3.86
C LEU A 144 -32.87 -5.43 2.73
N GLN A 145 -32.13 -6.32 2.07
CA GLN A 145 -32.63 -7.21 1.02
C GLN A 145 -33.22 -8.52 1.58
N GLN A 146 -33.32 -8.67 2.91
CA GLN A 146 -33.79 -9.87 3.59
C GLN A 146 -32.96 -11.13 3.25
N ASN A 147 -31.67 -10.95 3.02
CA ASN A 147 -30.70 -11.99 2.73
C ASN A 147 -29.94 -12.34 4.01
N SER A 148 -29.82 -13.62 4.34
CA SER A 148 -29.14 -14.13 5.54
C SER A 148 -27.65 -14.40 5.37
N ASN A 149 -27.06 -14.09 4.21
CA ASN A 149 -25.65 -14.32 3.95
C ASN A 149 -24.74 -13.58 4.93
N THR A 150 -23.64 -14.20 5.31
CA THR A 150 -22.65 -13.62 6.20
C THR A 150 -21.66 -12.78 5.41
N SER A 151 -21.34 -11.60 5.91
CA SER A 151 -20.23 -10.77 5.38
C SER A 151 -19.03 -10.91 6.30
N ILE A 152 -17.87 -11.27 5.73
CA ILE A 152 -16.65 -11.58 6.47
C ILE A 152 -15.56 -10.56 6.08
N ALA A 153 -15.04 -9.82 7.07
CA ALA A 153 -13.85 -8.98 6.91
C ALA A 153 -12.64 -9.72 7.47
N VAL A 154 -11.61 -9.93 6.66
CA VAL A 154 -10.32 -10.50 7.10
C VAL A 154 -9.31 -9.37 7.19
N ILE A 155 -8.92 -8.99 8.40
CA ILE A 155 -8.05 -7.86 8.68
C ILE A 155 -6.83 -8.27 9.50
N GLY A 156 -5.64 -7.77 9.13
CA GLY A 156 -4.44 -7.94 9.92
C GLY A 156 -4.36 -6.96 11.08
N ASP A 157 -3.62 -7.32 12.12
CA ASP A 157 -3.33 -6.51 13.29
C ASP A 157 -2.73 -5.13 12.95
N GLY A 158 -1.82 -5.07 11.97
CA GLY A 158 -1.29 -3.81 11.44
C GLY A 158 -2.37 -2.94 10.78
N ALA A 159 -3.23 -3.50 9.95
CA ALA A 159 -4.32 -2.76 9.29
C ALA A 159 -5.40 -2.30 10.28
N LEU A 160 -5.57 -3.00 11.39
CA LEU A 160 -6.48 -2.59 12.47
C LEU A 160 -6.03 -1.29 13.16
N THR A 161 -4.77 -0.87 13.03
CA THR A 161 -4.27 0.39 13.59
C THR A 161 -4.77 1.63 12.87
N GLY A 162 -5.29 1.52 11.65
CA GLY A 162 -5.82 2.63 10.88
C GLY A 162 -7.13 3.19 11.46
N GLY A 163 -7.31 4.51 11.43
CA GLY A 163 -8.47 5.20 12.01
C GLY A 163 -9.81 4.68 11.48
N MET A 164 -9.90 4.43 10.18
CA MET A 164 -11.13 3.92 9.54
C MET A 164 -11.58 2.56 10.13
N SER A 165 -10.65 1.69 10.57
CA SER A 165 -11.00 0.44 11.23
C SER A 165 -11.73 0.68 12.56
N PHE A 166 -11.31 1.70 13.34
CA PHE A 166 -11.98 2.08 14.57
C PHE A 166 -13.33 2.75 14.32
N GLU A 167 -13.44 3.59 13.29
CA GLU A 167 -14.72 4.17 12.86
C GLU A 167 -15.71 3.07 12.47
N ALA A 168 -15.25 2.07 11.73
CA ALA A 168 -16.06 0.94 11.31
C ALA A 168 -16.48 0.03 12.48
N LEU A 169 -15.58 -0.23 13.44
CA LEU A 169 -15.90 -1.00 14.66
C LEU A 169 -16.94 -0.27 15.51
N ASN A 170 -16.77 1.05 15.71
CA ASN A 170 -17.73 1.86 16.45
C ASN A 170 -19.12 1.84 15.80
N HIS A 171 -19.20 1.94 14.47
CA HIS A 171 -20.49 1.85 13.77
C HIS A 171 -21.05 0.42 13.78
N ALA A 172 -20.20 -0.60 13.57
CA ALA A 172 -20.65 -2.00 13.57
C ALA A 172 -21.32 -2.39 14.88
N GLY A 173 -20.76 -1.95 16.02
CA GLY A 173 -21.30 -2.26 17.35
C GLY A 173 -22.68 -1.65 17.65
N ASP A 174 -23.08 -0.62 16.90
CA ASP A 174 -24.43 -0.02 16.97
C ASP A 174 -25.40 -0.63 15.96
N THR A 175 -25.03 -1.76 15.33
CA THR A 175 -25.87 -2.44 14.33
C THR A 175 -26.16 -3.89 14.73
N ASP A 176 -27.20 -4.47 14.10
CA ASP A 176 -27.45 -5.93 14.13
C ASP A 176 -27.05 -6.59 12.81
N ALA A 177 -26.01 -6.10 12.12
CA ALA A 177 -25.58 -6.62 10.85
C ALA A 177 -24.89 -7.99 11.03
N ASN A 178 -25.14 -8.95 10.14
CA ASN A 178 -24.46 -10.25 10.16
C ASN A 178 -23.02 -10.10 9.62
N LEU A 179 -22.15 -9.53 10.47
CA LEU A 179 -20.75 -9.24 10.18
C LEU A 179 -19.82 -10.09 11.04
N LEU A 180 -18.96 -10.88 10.39
CA LEU A 180 -17.83 -11.56 11.03
C LEU A 180 -16.53 -10.82 10.68
N ILE A 181 -15.82 -10.36 11.70
CA ILE A 181 -14.47 -9.78 11.56
C ILE A 181 -13.47 -10.86 11.98
N VAL A 182 -12.57 -11.25 11.09
CA VAL A 182 -11.46 -12.16 11.40
C VAL A 182 -10.22 -11.31 11.57
N LEU A 183 -9.80 -11.11 12.82
CA LEU A 183 -8.56 -10.43 13.16
C LEU A 183 -7.41 -11.43 13.09
N ASN A 184 -6.59 -11.31 12.07
CA ASN A 184 -5.40 -12.13 11.86
C ASN A 184 -4.18 -11.45 12.51
N ASP A 185 -3.85 -11.86 13.73
CA ASP A 185 -2.75 -11.34 14.52
C ASP A 185 -1.49 -12.19 14.29
N ASN A 186 -0.45 -11.56 13.77
CA ASN A 186 0.86 -12.19 13.58
C ASN A 186 2.01 -11.34 14.16
N ASP A 187 1.69 -10.37 15.02
CA ASP A 187 2.59 -9.43 15.68
C ASP A 187 3.49 -8.63 14.71
N MET A 188 3.06 -8.51 13.43
CA MET A 188 3.83 -7.85 12.38
C MET A 188 2.94 -7.21 11.32
N SER A 189 3.25 -5.95 10.96
CA SER A 189 2.79 -5.33 9.71
C SER A 189 3.87 -5.45 8.61
N ILE A 190 4.15 -4.38 7.87
CA ILE A 190 5.32 -4.24 6.98
C ILE A 190 6.60 -4.08 7.83
N SER A 191 6.49 -3.56 9.05
CA SER A 191 7.50 -3.51 10.12
C SER A 191 6.94 -4.15 11.39
N LYS A 192 7.71 -4.19 12.49
CA LYS A 192 7.15 -4.57 13.79
C LYS A 192 6.03 -3.63 14.15
N ASN A 193 4.90 -4.17 14.62
CA ASN A 193 3.77 -3.36 15.01
C ASN A 193 4.14 -2.40 16.14
N VAL A 194 3.70 -1.16 16.01
CA VAL A 194 3.91 -0.09 16.98
C VAL A 194 2.58 0.37 17.59
N GLY A 195 2.66 1.00 18.76
CA GLY A 195 1.52 1.62 19.41
C GLY A 195 0.89 0.79 20.53
N ALA A 196 -0.12 1.39 21.16
CA ALA A 196 -0.78 0.82 22.33
C ALA A 196 -1.66 -0.39 21.99
N LEU A 197 -2.27 -0.39 20.79
CA LEU A 197 -3.12 -1.49 20.33
C LEU A 197 -2.31 -2.78 20.17
N SER A 198 -1.13 -2.72 19.54
CA SER A 198 -0.23 -3.87 19.43
C SER A 198 0.14 -4.43 20.81
N LYS A 199 0.50 -3.55 21.75
CA LYS A 199 0.78 -3.97 23.13
C LYS A 199 -0.45 -4.58 23.83
N TYR A 200 -1.64 -4.10 23.51
CA TYR A 200 -2.89 -4.67 24.01
C TYR A 200 -3.11 -6.07 23.46
N LEU A 201 -3.02 -6.28 22.15
CA LEU A 201 -3.15 -7.58 21.50
C LEU A 201 -2.11 -8.58 22.04
N THR A 202 -0.84 -8.17 22.16
CA THR A 202 0.23 -9.01 22.75
C THR A 202 -0.10 -9.44 24.18
N ARG A 203 -0.74 -8.59 25.01
CA ARG A 203 -1.19 -8.99 26.36
C ARG A 203 -2.33 -10.00 26.31
N LEU A 204 -3.24 -9.93 25.34
CA LEU A 204 -4.27 -10.93 25.14
C LEU A 204 -3.67 -12.31 24.90
N ILE A 205 -2.59 -12.37 24.15
CA ILE A 205 -1.89 -13.60 23.77
C ILE A 205 -1.02 -14.14 24.92
N SER A 206 -0.29 -13.27 25.63
CA SER A 206 0.71 -13.66 26.65
C SER A 206 0.13 -13.98 28.03
N GLY A 207 -1.16 -13.75 28.26
CA GLY A 207 -1.83 -13.99 29.54
C GLY A 207 -1.91 -15.48 29.91
N LYS A 208 -1.93 -15.79 31.23
CA LYS A 208 -2.16 -17.17 31.76
C LYS A 208 -3.44 -17.82 31.19
N ILE A 209 -4.35 -17.02 30.66
CA ILE A 209 -5.60 -17.42 30.04
C ILE A 209 -5.34 -18.22 28.76
N TYR A 210 -4.36 -17.77 27.91
CA TYR A 210 -4.00 -18.50 26.67
C TYR A 210 -3.47 -19.91 26.94
N SER A 211 -2.60 -20.09 27.95
CA SER A 211 -2.08 -21.42 28.32
C SER A 211 -3.18 -22.35 28.84
N THR A 212 -4.18 -21.78 29.53
CA THR A 212 -5.35 -22.51 30.03
C THR A 212 -6.36 -22.81 28.91
N MET A 213 -6.52 -21.91 27.94
CA MET A 213 -7.41 -22.10 26.78
C MET A 213 -6.84 -23.14 25.80
N LYS A 214 -5.53 -23.16 25.57
CA LYS A 214 -4.88 -24.18 24.74
C LYS A 214 -5.09 -25.60 25.28
N SER A 215 -5.22 -25.76 26.61
CA SER A 215 -5.51 -27.05 27.25
C SER A 215 -7.02 -27.37 27.36
N LYS A 216 -7.91 -26.36 27.22
CA LYS A 216 -9.36 -26.49 27.41
C LYS A 216 -10.19 -26.01 26.20
N SER A 217 -9.56 -25.76 25.06
CA SER A 217 -10.20 -25.18 23.88
C SER A 217 -11.44 -25.96 23.41
N LEU A 218 -11.40 -27.28 23.47
CA LEU A 218 -12.52 -28.15 23.14
C LEU A 218 -13.69 -28.05 24.13
N GLU A 219 -13.42 -28.01 25.41
CA GLU A 219 -14.44 -27.88 26.46
C GLU A 219 -15.11 -26.49 26.49
N PHE A 220 -14.36 -25.46 26.15
CA PHE A 220 -14.85 -24.09 26.10
C PHE A 220 -15.76 -23.88 24.88
N LEU A 221 -15.42 -24.43 23.72
CA LEU A 221 -16.23 -24.37 22.51
C LEU A 221 -17.58 -25.13 22.65
N GLU A 222 -17.63 -26.19 23.46
CA GLU A 222 -18.87 -26.93 23.74
C GLU A 222 -19.84 -26.19 24.66
N ARG A 223 -19.34 -25.22 25.44
CA ARG A 223 -20.13 -24.41 26.40
C ARG A 223 -20.66 -23.09 25.83
N LEU A 224 -20.21 -22.65 24.65
CA LEU A 224 -20.59 -21.37 24.04
C LEU A 224 -22.12 -21.14 23.89
N PRO A 225 -22.98 -22.14 23.56
CA PRO A 225 -24.41 -21.89 23.39
C PRO A 225 -25.19 -21.68 24.68
N ARG A 226 -24.61 -21.91 25.86
CA ARG A 226 -25.35 -21.96 27.14
C ARG A 226 -24.96 -20.93 28.20
N ILE A 227 -24.03 -20.00 27.90
CA ILE A 227 -23.66 -18.98 28.87
C ILE A 227 -24.65 -17.83 28.80
N GLN A 228 -25.67 -17.89 29.68
CA GLN A 228 -26.72 -16.90 29.79
C GLN A 228 -26.17 -15.52 30.19
N LYS A 229 -26.64 -14.53 29.46
CA LYS A 229 -26.27 -13.12 29.39
C LYS A 229 -26.30 -12.31 30.69
N PHE A 230 -26.70 -12.83 31.84
CA PHE A 230 -27.09 -12.00 32.97
C PHE A 230 -26.18 -12.04 34.21
N ALA A 231 -25.31 -13.03 34.37
CA ALA A 231 -24.51 -13.15 35.59
C ALA A 231 -23.16 -12.39 35.52
N LYS A 232 -22.65 -12.07 34.34
CA LYS A 232 -21.28 -11.56 34.15
C LYS A 232 -21.12 -10.04 34.31
N ARG A 233 -22.11 -9.24 33.93
CA ARG A 233 -21.98 -7.76 33.95
C ARG A 233 -21.82 -7.15 35.35
N SER A 234 -22.33 -7.80 36.38
CA SER A 234 -22.27 -7.26 37.75
C SER A 234 -21.00 -7.65 38.51
N GLU A 235 -20.32 -8.73 38.14
CA GLU A 235 -19.13 -9.22 38.85
C GLU A 235 -17.81 -8.68 38.28
N GLU A 236 -17.80 -8.30 37.01
CA GLU A 236 -16.62 -7.81 36.28
C GLU A 236 -16.29 -6.36 36.64
N HIS A 237 -17.29 -5.52 36.92
CA HIS A 237 -17.11 -4.15 37.40
C HIS A 237 -16.46 -4.06 38.80
N LEU A 238 -16.53 -5.12 39.57
CA LEU A 238 -16.04 -5.13 40.96
C LEU A 238 -14.58 -5.51 41.13
N LYS A 239 -13.92 -6.08 40.12
CA LYS A 239 -12.58 -6.64 40.27
C LYS A 239 -11.43 -5.92 39.58
N GLY A 240 -11.68 -4.82 38.83
CA GLY A 240 -10.59 -4.03 38.23
C GLY A 240 -9.64 -4.81 37.30
N MET A 241 -9.98 -6.05 36.92
CA MET A 241 -9.25 -6.84 35.95
C MET A 241 -9.85 -6.61 34.55
N ILE A 242 -9.09 -5.96 33.69
CA ILE A 242 -9.40 -5.89 32.26
C ILE A 242 -9.27 -7.32 31.71
N LEU A 243 -10.41 -7.94 31.40
CA LEU A 243 -10.43 -9.23 30.72
C LEU A 243 -10.05 -9.05 29.26
N PRO A 244 -9.40 -10.05 28.65
CA PRO A 244 -9.15 -10.05 27.21
C PRO A 244 -10.44 -9.86 26.41
N GLY A 245 -10.46 -8.92 25.43
CA GLY A 245 -11.62 -8.67 24.59
C GLY A 245 -12.50 -7.49 25.00
N THR A 246 -12.35 -6.94 26.21
CA THR A 246 -13.22 -5.85 26.70
C THR A 246 -13.29 -4.63 25.79
N LEU A 247 -12.21 -4.27 25.10
CA LEU A 247 -12.23 -3.13 24.16
C LEU A 247 -13.28 -3.33 23.05
N PHE A 248 -13.34 -4.51 22.44
CA PHE A 248 -14.28 -4.81 21.37
C PHE A 248 -15.72 -4.98 21.90
N GLU A 249 -15.85 -5.61 23.07
CA GLU A 249 -17.15 -5.81 23.74
C GLU A 249 -17.76 -4.48 24.20
N GLU A 250 -16.95 -3.53 24.68
CA GLU A 250 -17.40 -2.17 25.03
C GLU A 250 -17.85 -1.38 23.78
N LEU A 251 -17.28 -1.68 22.61
CA LEU A 251 -17.76 -1.14 21.34
C LEU A 251 -19.00 -1.87 20.80
N GLY A 252 -19.52 -2.89 21.49
CA GLY A 252 -20.71 -3.65 21.07
C GLY A 252 -20.44 -4.81 20.10
N VAL A 253 -19.19 -5.18 19.90
CA VAL A 253 -18.79 -6.30 19.03
C VAL A 253 -18.39 -7.50 19.89
N ASP A 254 -19.08 -8.64 19.74
CA ASP A 254 -18.75 -9.84 20.51
C ASP A 254 -17.36 -10.37 20.15
N TYR A 255 -16.50 -10.61 21.14
CA TYR A 255 -15.14 -11.08 20.94
C TYR A 255 -14.99 -12.58 21.22
N PHE A 256 -14.31 -13.29 20.28
CA PHE A 256 -13.98 -14.72 20.36
C PHE A 256 -12.50 -14.93 20.06
N GLY A 257 -11.81 -15.72 20.88
CA GLY A 257 -10.40 -16.04 20.70
C GLY A 257 -9.53 -15.60 21.86
N PRO A 258 -8.19 -15.56 21.70
CA PRO A 258 -7.46 -15.95 20.49
C PRO A 258 -7.45 -17.48 20.25
N VAL A 259 -7.47 -17.88 18.98
CA VAL A 259 -7.34 -19.29 18.56
C VAL A 259 -6.14 -19.48 17.65
N ASP A 260 -5.63 -20.70 17.57
CA ASP A 260 -4.52 -21.04 16.67
C ASP A 260 -5.00 -20.97 15.21
N GLY A 261 -4.44 -20.07 14.41
CA GLY A 261 -4.79 -19.86 13.02
C GLY A 261 -4.17 -20.87 12.05
N HIS A 262 -3.34 -21.82 12.56
CA HIS A 262 -2.76 -22.90 11.77
C HIS A 262 -3.41 -24.27 12.08
N ASP A 263 -4.34 -24.34 13.01
CA ASP A 263 -5.12 -25.57 13.28
C ASP A 263 -6.46 -25.51 12.52
N ILE A 264 -6.51 -26.18 11.36
CA ILE A 264 -7.69 -26.23 10.49
C ILE A 264 -8.91 -26.79 11.24
N SER A 265 -8.73 -27.79 12.10
CA SER A 265 -9.83 -28.43 12.84
C SER A 265 -10.48 -27.45 13.83
N ILE A 266 -9.66 -26.72 14.58
CA ILE A 266 -10.12 -25.69 15.51
C ILE A 266 -10.78 -24.54 14.75
N LEU A 267 -10.19 -24.08 13.65
CA LEU A 267 -10.75 -23.00 12.81
C LEU A 267 -12.13 -23.38 12.27
N ILE A 268 -12.28 -24.56 11.66
CA ILE A 268 -13.56 -25.03 11.11
C ILE A 268 -14.64 -25.09 12.19
N LYS A 269 -14.33 -25.73 13.34
CA LYS A 269 -15.29 -25.86 14.44
C LYS A 269 -15.72 -24.48 14.98
N THR A 270 -14.76 -23.57 15.13
CA THR A 270 -15.02 -22.21 15.61
C THR A 270 -15.89 -21.42 14.62
N LEU A 271 -15.53 -21.43 13.34
CA LEU A 271 -16.27 -20.75 12.27
C LEU A 271 -17.69 -21.28 12.11
N GLN A 272 -17.89 -22.61 12.21
CA GLN A 272 -19.22 -23.22 12.18
C GLN A 272 -20.12 -22.71 13.32
N ASN A 273 -19.57 -22.55 14.53
CA ASN A 273 -20.30 -21.97 15.65
C ASN A 273 -20.62 -20.50 15.42
N LEU A 274 -19.66 -19.73 14.92
CA LEU A 274 -19.83 -18.31 14.65
C LEU A 274 -20.77 -18.02 13.48
N LYS A 275 -20.89 -18.91 12.51
CA LYS A 275 -21.83 -18.79 11.38
C LYS A 275 -23.29 -18.65 11.84
N ASN A 276 -23.64 -19.19 13.02
CA ASN A 276 -24.99 -19.14 13.58
C ASN A 276 -25.29 -17.89 14.42
N ILE A 277 -24.40 -16.88 14.41
CA ILE A 277 -24.57 -15.64 15.15
C ILE A 277 -24.87 -14.51 14.17
N ASP A 278 -26.05 -13.92 14.22
CA ASP A 278 -26.53 -12.91 13.27
C ASP A 278 -26.31 -11.48 13.79
N LYS A 279 -25.11 -11.18 14.30
CA LYS A 279 -24.72 -9.84 14.79
C LYS A 279 -23.22 -9.61 14.61
N PRO A 280 -22.72 -8.38 14.77
CA PRO A 280 -21.29 -8.10 14.66
C PRO A 280 -20.47 -8.89 15.70
N ARG A 281 -19.47 -9.57 15.22
CA ARG A 281 -18.57 -10.41 16.02
C ARG A 281 -17.16 -10.42 15.46
N ILE A 282 -16.17 -10.55 16.33
CA ILE A 282 -14.77 -10.64 15.98
C ILE A 282 -14.17 -11.99 16.40
N LEU A 283 -13.53 -12.66 15.47
CA LEU A 283 -12.71 -13.85 15.73
C LEU A 283 -11.24 -13.42 15.68
N HIS A 284 -10.57 -13.48 16.81
CA HIS A 284 -9.14 -13.25 16.91
C HIS A 284 -8.38 -14.55 16.69
N ILE A 285 -7.56 -14.61 15.66
CA ILE A 285 -6.70 -15.74 15.36
C ILE A 285 -5.23 -15.34 15.42
N MET A 286 -4.40 -16.29 15.82
CA MET A 286 -2.94 -16.12 15.85
C MET A 286 -2.31 -16.90 14.72
N THR A 287 -1.52 -16.22 13.90
CA THR A 287 -0.79 -16.84 12.80
C THR A 287 0.69 -16.45 12.83
N LYS A 288 1.48 -17.07 11.99
CA LYS A 288 2.89 -16.77 11.82
C LYS A 288 3.19 -16.45 10.36
N LYS A 289 3.73 -15.26 10.09
CA LYS A 289 4.20 -14.91 8.74
C LYS A 289 5.28 -15.87 8.28
N GLY A 290 5.13 -16.38 7.04
CA GLY A 290 6.08 -17.33 6.47
C GLY A 290 5.92 -18.77 6.96
N HIS A 291 4.80 -19.10 7.62
CA HIS A 291 4.52 -20.40 8.24
C HIS A 291 4.90 -21.60 7.36
N GLY A 292 5.67 -22.54 7.93
CA GLY A 292 6.12 -23.77 7.28
C GLY A 292 7.29 -23.60 6.29
N VAL A 293 7.83 -22.36 6.12
CA VAL A 293 9.01 -22.08 5.32
C VAL A 293 10.07 -21.40 6.20
N GLU A 294 11.01 -22.16 6.70
CA GLU A 294 11.96 -21.73 7.74
C GLU A 294 12.64 -20.39 7.45
N VAL A 295 13.14 -20.19 6.22
CA VAL A 295 13.81 -18.93 5.84
C VAL A 295 12.86 -17.73 5.81
N ALA A 296 11.58 -17.94 5.52
CA ALA A 296 10.57 -16.91 5.53
C ALA A 296 10.09 -16.60 6.96
N GLU A 297 10.02 -17.61 7.83
CA GLU A 297 9.72 -17.43 9.25
C GLU A 297 10.83 -16.66 10.00
N GLN A 298 12.09 -16.94 9.67
CA GLN A 298 13.24 -16.26 10.27
C GLN A 298 13.40 -14.81 9.78
N ASN A 299 12.95 -14.51 8.55
CA ASN A 299 13.11 -13.21 7.92
C ASN A 299 11.80 -12.73 7.24
N PRO A 300 10.68 -12.60 7.98
CA PRO A 300 9.36 -12.34 7.41
C PRO A 300 9.27 -11.01 6.66
N LEU A 301 10.06 -10.00 7.04
CA LEU A 301 10.14 -8.71 6.34
C LEU A 301 10.77 -8.85 4.95
N LYS A 302 11.90 -9.56 4.86
CA LYS A 302 12.58 -9.82 3.58
C LYS A 302 11.69 -10.60 2.60
N TYR A 303 10.87 -11.52 3.12
CA TYR A 303 9.96 -12.35 2.33
C TYR A 303 8.52 -11.81 2.32
N HIS A 304 8.29 -10.61 2.87
CA HIS A 304 7.00 -9.93 2.73
C HIS A 304 6.68 -9.67 1.25
N GLY A 305 7.63 -9.08 0.51
CA GLY A 305 7.53 -8.90 -0.94
C GLY A 305 8.74 -9.50 -1.63
N VAL A 306 8.58 -10.59 -2.38
CA VAL A 306 9.64 -11.18 -3.19
C VAL A 306 9.59 -10.64 -4.62
N SER A 307 10.76 -10.40 -5.19
CA SER A 307 10.90 -10.00 -6.59
C SER A 307 11.34 -11.21 -7.42
N PRO A 308 10.91 -11.33 -8.66
CA PRO A 308 11.43 -12.37 -9.56
C PRO A 308 12.95 -12.19 -9.72
N PRO A 309 13.69 -13.24 -10.09
CA PRO A 309 15.12 -13.16 -10.36
C PRO A 309 15.37 -12.10 -11.45
N SER A 310 15.90 -10.94 -11.07
CA SER A 310 16.20 -9.88 -12.04
C SER A 310 17.55 -10.13 -12.70
N SER A 311 17.61 -9.95 -14.01
CA SER A 311 18.81 -10.07 -14.82
C SER A 311 19.75 -8.85 -14.74
N SER A 312 19.40 -7.79 -14.03
CA SER A 312 20.21 -6.56 -13.98
C SER A 312 20.89 -6.38 -12.61
N ASN A 313 22.18 -6.70 -12.55
CA ASN A 313 23.10 -6.21 -11.50
C ASN A 313 23.44 -4.73 -11.73
N ASN A 314 22.44 -3.85 -11.67
CA ASN A 314 22.66 -2.42 -11.68
C ASN A 314 22.94 -1.97 -10.24
N ASN A 315 24.16 -1.50 -9.97
CA ASN A 315 24.62 -1.07 -8.64
C ASN A 315 24.21 0.36 -8.26
N PHE A 316 23.48 1.05 -9.12
CA PHE A 316 23.00 2.40 -8.80
C PHE A 316 22.07 2.43 -7.58
N PRO A 317 22.11 3.49 -6.76
CA PRO A 317 21.26 3.61 -5.58
C PRO A 317 19.79 3.77 -5.98
N SER A 318 18.89 3.24 -5.14
CA SER A 318 17.47 3.55 -5.26
C SER A 318 17.19 4.97 -4.77
N TYR A 319 16.12 5.59 -5.27
CA TYR A 319 15.69 6.91 -4.79
C TYR A 319 15.40 6.92 -3.29
N SER A 320 14.79 5.85 -2.75
CA SER A 320 14.58 5.71 -1.30
C SER A 320 15.91 5.68 -0.50
N LYS A 321 16.98 5.05 -1.05
CA LYS A 321 18.31 5.09 -0.43
C LYS A 321 18.91 6.51 -0.47
N VAL A 322 18.76 7.22 -1.57
CA VAL A 322 19.21 8.63 -1.70
C VAL A 322 18.52 9.51 -0.67
N PHE A 323 17.21 9.34 -0.49
CA PHE A 323 16.44 10.04 0.54
C PHE A 323 16.92 9.70 1.95
N GLY A 324 17.11 8.43 2.27
CA GLY A 324 17.60 7.99 3.58
C GLY A 324 18.99 8.56 3.91
N ASP A 325 19.90 8.56 2.93
CA ASP A 325 21.23 9.15 3.09
C ASP A 325 21.17 10.68 3.33
N TRP A 326 20.30 11.38 2.59
CA TRP A 326 20.07 12.80 2.81
C TRP A 326 19.51 13.08 4.19
N LEU A 327 18.53 12.28 4.63
CA LEU A 327 17.88 12.43 5.93
C LEU A 327 18.88 12.28 7.07
N CYS A 328 19.73 11.25 7.03
CA CYS A 328 20.79 11.01 8.02
C CYS A 328 21.82 12.14 8.03
N ASN A 329 22.31 12.57 6.86
CA ASN A 329 23.29 13.62 6.75
C ASN A 329 22.75 14.96 7.27
N THR A 330 21.52 15.32 6.91
CA THR A 330 20.91 16.58 7.34
C THR A 330 20.64 16.59 8.84
N ALA A 331 20.14 15.47 9.39
CA ALA A 331 19.87 15.34 10.82
C ALA A 331 21.13 15.40 11.69
N THR A 332 22.29 15.07 11.16
CA THR A 332 23.57 15.23 11.85
C THR A 332 23.89 16.70 12.09
N ASN A 333 23.42 17.60 11.20
CA ASN A 333 23.73 19.03 11.24
C ASN A 333 22.56 19.91 11.73
N ASP A 334 21.32 19.38 11.77
CA ASP A 334 20.15 20.11 12.27
C ASP A 334 19.34 19.21 13.23
N GLU A 335 19.43 19.51 14.52
CA GLU A 335 18.75 18.76 15.59
C GLU A 335 17.22 18.88 15.53
N ARG A 336 16.69 19.87 14.82
CA ARG A 336 15.26 20.10 14.67
C ARG A 336 14.60 19.13 13.69
N LEU A 337 15.40 18.43 12.85
CA LEU A 337 14.89 17.51 11.84
C LEU A 337 14.33 16.25 12.50
N ILE A 338 13.05 15.96 12.18
CA ILE A 338 12.30 14.81 12.68
C ILE A 338 11.83 13.97 11.49
N GLY A 339 12.02 12.65 11.55
CA GLY A 339 11.54 11.71 10.54
C GLY A 339 10.24 11.04 10.98
N ILE A 340 9.20 11.09 10.14
CA ILE A 340 7.88 10.47 10.39
C ILE A 340 7.52 9.59 9.19
N THR A 341 7.01 8.39 9.46
CA THR A 341 6.50 7.51 8.41
C THR A 341 5.31 6.68 8.89
N PRO A 342 4.26 6.47 8.06
CA PRO A 342 3.17 5.56 8.39
C PRO A 342 3.51 4.12 7.94
N ALA A 343 4.15 3.33 8.83
CA ALA A 343 4.49 1.91 8.65
C ALA A 343 5.39 1.58 7.44
N MET A 344 6.16 2.56 6.93
CA MET A 344 6.94 2.40 5.70
C MET A 344 8.44 2.61 5.88
N SER A 345 8.97 2.31 7.07
CA SER A 345 10.38 2.55 7.44
C SER A 345 11.36 1.95 6.42
N GLU A 346 11.20 0.66 6.09
CA GLU A 346 12.04 -0.04 5.12
C GLU A 346 11.82 0.48 3.69
N GLY A 347 10.56 0.61 3.30
CA GLY A 347 10.17 1.01 1.96
C GLY A 347 10.62 2.43 1.60
N SER A 348 10.62 3.34 2.55
CA SER A 348 11.05 4.73 2.38
C SER A 348 12.54 4.97 2.69
N GLY A 349 13.31 3.92 3.04
CA GLY A 349 14.75 4.04 3.29
C GLY A 349 15.12 4.69 4.63
N MET A 350 14.24 4.64 5.64
CA MET A 350 14.43 5.30 6.93
C MET A 350 15.06 4.41 8.03
N VAL A 351 15.40 3.17 7.72
CA VAL A 351 15.95 2.20 8.71
C VAL A 351 17.24 2.72 9.36
N GLU A 352 18.17 3.26 8.56
CA GLU A 352 19.42 3.83 9.07
C GLU A 352 19.14 5.03 9.97
N PHE A 353 18.23 5.93 9.56
CA PHE A 353 17.83 7.08 10.36
C PHE A 353 17.22 6.66 11.71
N SER A 354 16.35 5.64 11.71
CA SER A 354 15.74 5.12 12.95
C SER A 354 16.76 4.55 13.94
N THR A 355 17.87 4.04 13.42
CA THR A 355 18.98 3.51 14.24
C THR A 355 19.89 4.63 14.76
N MET A 356 20.21 5.62 13.91
CA MET A 356 21.10 6.72 14.28
C MET A 356 20.42 7.76 15.19
N PHE A 357 19.13 7.98 14.99
CA PHE A 357 18.36 9.03 15.69
C PHE A 357 17.02 8.52 16.23
N PRO A 358 17.01 7.51 17.12
CA PRO A 358 15.79 6.85 17.60
C PRO A 358 14.79 7.82 18.26
N GLU A 359 15.26 8.87 18.93
CA GLU A 359 14.41 9.87 19.60
C GLU A 359 13.78 10.88 18.60
N ARG A 360 14.23 10.88 17.35
CA ARG A 360 13.75 11.75 16.28
C ARG A 360 13.05 11.00 15.15
N PHE A 361 12.84 9.70 15.33
CA PHE A 361 12.15 8.82 14.39
C PHE A 361 10.79 8.40 14.95
N PHE A 362 9.74 8.57 14.16
CA PHE A 362 8.37 8.21 14.52
C PHE A 362 7.75 7.36 13.41
N ASP A 363 7.64 6.06 13.66
CA ASP A 363 6.71 5.20 12.92
C ASP A 363 5.37 5.27 13.63
N VAL A 364 4.33 5.72 12.92
CA VAL A 364 3.00 5.93 13.47
C VAL A 364 2.02 4.80 13.14
N ALA A 365 2.53 3.64 12.74
CA ALA A 365 1.73 2.55 12.18
C ALA A 365 1.00 2.97 10.88
N ILE A 366 -0.01 2.23 10.44
CA ILE A 366 -0.75 2.55 9.21
C ILE A 366 -1.79 3.65 9.50
N ALA A 367 -1.29 4.87 9.72
CA ALA A 367 -2.09 6.01 10.16
C ALA A 367 -1.63 7.31 9.46
N GLU A 368 -1.88 7.41 8.16
CA GLU A 368 -1.39 8.49 7.30
C GLU A 368 -1.94 9.85 7.73
N GLN A 369 -3.22 9.94 8.08
CA GLN A 369 -3.86 11.15 8.59
C GLN A 369 -3.16 11.65 9.86
N HIS A 370 -2.90 10.72 10.79
CA HIS A 370 -2.19 11.04 12.04
C HIS A 370 -0.75 11.50 11.76
N ALA A 371 -0.04 10.86 10.82
CA ALA A 371 1.32 11.26 10.44
C ALA A 371 1.38 12.73 10.02
N VAL A 372 0.44 13.17 9.17
CA VAL A 372 0.38 14.54 8.66
C VAL A 372 0.07 15.54 9.78
N THR A 373 -0.98 15.29 10.56
CA THR A 373 -1.37 16.20 11.65
C THR A 373 -0.31 16.26 12.77
N LEU A 374 0.33 15.11 13.11
CA LEU A 374 1.44 15.04 14.06
C LEU A 374 2.61 15.92 13.60
N ALA A 375 2.97 15.85 12.32
CA ALA A 375 4.01 16.69 11.73
C ALA A 375 3.66 18.18 11.88
N GLY A 376 2.43 18.56 11.60
CA GLY A 376 1.94 19.92 11.81
C GLY A 376 2.10 20.39 13.25
N GLY A 377 1.67 19.56 14.21
CA GLY A 377 1.84 19.84 15.63
C GLY A 377 3.30 20.07 16.05
N MET A 378 4.23 19.25 15.54
CA MET A 378 5.66 19.40 15.81
C MET A 378 6.24 20.68 15.17
N ALA A 379 5.80 21.01 13.94
CA ALA A 379 6.23 22.21 13.24
C ALA A 379 5.84 23.50 13.98
N THR A 380 4.70 23.54 14.69
CA THR A 380 4.30 24.69 15.51
C THR A 380 5.26 24.98 16.67
N LYS A 381 6.11 24.02 17.03
CA LYS A 381 7.14 24.15 18.08
C LYS A 381 8.53 24.39 17.52
N GLY A 382 8.66 24.69 16.21
CA GLY A 382 9.92 25.02 15.57
C GLY A 382 10.75 23.81 15.14
N LEU A 383 10.21 22.58 15.23
CA LEU A 383 10.84 21.41 14.63
C LEU A 383 10.65 21.43 13.11
N LYS A 384 11.44 20.63 12.40
CA LYS A 384 11.39 20.46 10.95
C LYS A 384 11.00 19.00 10.61
N PRO A 385 9.72 18.66 10.65
CA PRO A 385 9.26 17.32 10.33
C PRO A 385 9.40 17.01 8.84
N VAL A 386 9.90 15.79 8.56
CA VAL A 386 9.94 15.18 7.24
C VAL A 386 9.00 13.98 7.26
N VAL A 387 7.91 14.06 6.51
CA VAL A 387 6.94 12.96 6.35
C VAL A 387 7.31 12.15 5.11
N ALA A 388 7.83 10.93 5.31
CA ALA A 388 8.11 10.00 4.23
C ALA A 388 6.89 9.12 3.98
N ILE A 389 6.24 9.33 2.85
CA ILE A 389 4.96 8.71 2.52
C ILE A 389 4.89 8.37 1.02
N TYR A 390 4.23 7.26 0.66
CA TYR A 390 3.99 6.96 -0.75
C TYR A 390 2.93 7.89 -1.34
N SER A 391 3.11 8.25 -2.61
CA SER A 391 2.18 9.12 -3.34
C SER A 391 0.72 8.66 -3.23
N THR A 392 0.45 7.38 -3.46
CA THR A 392 -0.89 6.81 -3.34
C THR A 392 -1.44 6.86 -1.91
N PHE A 393 -0.60 6.71 -0.87
CA PHE A 393 -1.04 6.73 0.53
C PHE A 393 -1.25 8.14 1.07
N LEU A 394 -0.60 9.16 0.50
CA LEU A 394 -0.87 10.57 0.85
C LEU A 394 -2.33 10.96 0.55
N GLN A 395 -3.02 10.27 -0.34
CA GLN A 395 -4.45 10.46 -0.59
C GLN A 395 -5.29 10.36 0.71
N ARG A 396 -4.90 9.50 1.67
CA ARG A 396 -5.58 9.38 2.97
C ARG A 396 -5.32 10.55 3.91
N GLY A 397 -4.21 11.27 3.73
CA GLY A 397 -3.87 12.46 4.50
C GLY A 397 -4.16 13.76 3.78
N TYR A 398 -4.93 13.75 2.69
CA TYR A 398 -5.14 14.91 1.84
C TYR A 398 -5.89 16.04 2.55
N ASP A 399 -6.94 15.74 3.31
CA ASP A 399 -7.63 16.73 4.13
C ASP A 399 -6.68 17.34 5.18
N GLN A 400 -5.93 16.50 5.90
CA GLN A 400 -4.97 16.97 6.91
C GLN A 400 -3.83 17.79 6.28
N PHE A 401 -3.42 17.43 5.06
CA PHE A 401 -2.45 18.23 4.31
C PHE A 401 -2.98 19.64 4.02
N ILE A 402 -4.25 19.76 3.59
CA ILE A 402 -4.88 21.06 3.31
C ILE A 402 -5.11 21.82 4.61
N HIS A 403 -5.86 21.21 5.55
CA HIS A 403 -6.39 21.89 6.73
C HIS A 403 -5.32 22.10 7.79
N ASP A 404 -4.54 21.06 8.12
CA ASP A 404 -3.61 21.11 9.25
C ASP A 404 -2.24 21.68 8.88
N ILE A 405 -1.85 21.60 7.59
CA ILE A 405 -0.51 22.03 7.14
C ILE A 405 -0.59 23.28 6.25
N ALA A 406 -1.22 23.19 5.07
CA ALA A 406 -1.13 24.24 4.06
C ALA A 406 -1.89 25.51 4.46
N LEU A 407 -3.08 25.38 5.05
CA LEU A 407 -3.89 26.50 5.55
C LEU A 407 -3.13 27.30 6.61
N GLN A 408 -2.35 26.62 7.45
CA GLN A 408 -1.57 27.23 8.53
C GLN A 408 -0.14 27.59 8.10
N ASN A 409 0.24 27.30 6.85
CA ASN A 409 1.57 27.52 6.29
C ASN A 409 2.70 26.93 7.16
N LEU A 410 2.49 25.70 7.67
CA LEU A 410 3.45 25.05 8.57
C LEU A 410 4.64 24.46 7.81
N ASN A 411 5.81 24.54 8.43
CA ASN A 411 7.06 24.07 7.85
C ASN A 411 7.19 22.55 7.96
N VAL A 412 6.62 21.83 7.00
CA VAL A 412 6.65 20.36 6.89
C VAL A 412 7.14 19.97 5.50
N LEU A 413 8.15 19.11 5.43
CA LEU A 413 8.65 18.52 4.19
C LEU A 413 7.97 17.16 3.96
N PHE A 414 7.31 17.02 2.83
CA PHE A 414 6.75 15.74 2.37
C PHE A 414 7.69 15.11 1.34
N ALA A 415 8.35 14.03 1.73
CA ALA A 415 9.13 13.16 0.85
C ALA A 415 8.18 12.13 0.24
N ILE A 416 7.66 12.41 -0.96
CA ILE A 416 6.62 11.63 -1.63
C ILE A 416 7.29 10.57 -2.51
N ASP A 417 7.40 9.36 -1.99
CA ASP A 417 7.98 8.21 -2.67
C ASP A 417 6.94 7.50 -3.56
N ARG A 418 7.38 6.70 -4.52
CA ARG A 418 6.54 5.97 -5.49
C ARG A 418 5.60 6.90 -6.28
N ALA A 419 6.08 8.08 -6.61
CA ALA A 419 5.35 8.96 -7.53
C ALA A 419 5.34 8.38 -8.95
N GLY A 420 4.25 8.60 -9.68
CA GLY A 420 4.06 8.09 -11.03
C GLY A 420 3.68 6.61 -11.09
N LEU A 421 4.00 5.97 -12.21
CA LEU A 421 3.69 4.56 -12.46
C LEU A 421 4.65 3.66 -11.68
N VAL A 422 4.12 2.79 -10.83
CA VAL A 422 4.92 1.91 -9.94
C VAL A 422 5.12 0.49 -10.47
N GLY A 423 4.35 0.09 -11.47
CA GLY A 423 4.51 -1.21 -12.12
C GLY A 423 3.61 -2.31 -11.56
N ALA A 424 4.22 -3.38 -11.05
CA ALA A 424 3.56 -4.65 -10.74
C ALA A 424 2.42 -4.58 -9.70
N ASP A 425 2.38 -3.58 -8.84
CA ASP A 425 1.31 -3.39 -7.85
C ASP A 425 0.07 -2.69 -8.44
N GLY A 426 0.18 -2.18 -9.67
CA GLY A 426 -0.95 -1.70 -10.48
C GLY A 426 -1.65 -0.47 -9.93
N ALA A 427 -2.94 -0.36 -10.24
CA ALA A 427 -3.78 0.79 -9.98
C ALA A 427 -3.79 1.27 -8.53
N THR A 428 -3.75 0.34 -7.57
CA THR A 428 -3.86 0.64 -6.14
C THR A 428 -2.62 1.33 -5.57
N HIS A 429 -1.47 1.19 -6.24
CA HIS A 429 -0.20 1.76 -5.79
C HIS A 429 0.35 2.82 -6.74
N ALA A 430 -0.30 3.06 -7.89
CA ALA A 430 0.11 4.09 -8.84
C ALA A 430 0.00 5.49 -8.23
N GLY A 431 1.12 6.21 -8.20
CA GLY A 431 1.22 7.58 -7.68
C GLY A 431 0.98 8.63 -8.77
N ILE A 432 -0.10 8.46 -9.54
CA ILE A 432 -0.37 9.26 -10.74
C ILE A 432 -1.31 10.45 -10.52
N PHE A 433 -1.74 10.71 -9.29
CA PHE A 433 -2.69 11.77 -9.01
C PHE A 433 -2.11 12.91 -8.18
N ASP A 434 -0.92 12.73 -7.60
CA ASP A 434 -0.33 13.64 -6.64
C ASP A 434 -0.10 15.06 -7.19
N LEU A 435 0.40 15.21 -8.42
CA LEU A 435 0.54 16.53 -9.03
C LEU A 435 -0.80 17.21 -9.21
N SER A 436 -1.83 16.47 -9.62
CA SER A 436 -3.15 17.03 -9.87
C SER A 436 -3.85 17.49 -8.60
N PHE A 437 -3.82 16.71 -7.51
CA PHE A 437 -4.50 17.10 -6.28
C PHE A 437 -3.67 18.04 -5.40
N LEU A 438 -2.33 18.09 -5.54
CA LEU A 438 -1.49 19.01 -4.77
C LEU A 438 -1.42 20.40 -5.40
N ARG A 439 -1.32 20.52 -6.74
CA ARG A 439 -1.05 21.83 -7.38
C ARG A 439 -2.14 22.87 -7.15
N CYS A 440 -3.37 22.47 -6.88
CA CYS A 440 -4.47 23.40 -6.60
C CYS A 440 -4.38 24.04 -5.20
N ILE A 441 -3.57 23.48 -4.28
CA ILE A 441 -3.47 23.97 -2.90
C ILE A 441 -2.58 25.22 -2.85
N PRO A 442 -3.00 26.34 -2.23
CA PRO A 442 -2.16 27.53 -2.02
C PRO A 442 -0.97 27.25 -1.10
N ASN A 443 0.03 28.13 -1.15
CA ASN A 443 1.16 28.21 -0.23
C ASN A 443 2.06 26.96 -0.18
N ILE A 444 2.04 26.10 -1.20
CA ILE A 444 2.92 24.93 -1.25
C ILE A 444 3.94 25.02 -2.36
N VAL A 445 5.10 24.41 -2.16
CA VAL A 445 6.10 24.19 -3.19
C VAL A 445 6.10 22.71 -3.59
N ILE A 446 6.08 22.43 -4.91
CA ILE A 446 6.08 21.06 -5.43
C ILE A 446 7.25 20.87 -6.38
N MET A 447 8.14 19.96 -6.04
CA MET A 447 9.34 19.61 -6.79
C MET A 447 9.25 18.18 -7.33
N ALA A 448 9.67 17.99 -8.58
CA ALA A 448 9.81 16.70 -9.23
C ALA A 448 11.23 16.56 -9.82
N PRO A 449 12.21 16.16 -9.02
CA PRO A 449 13.59 16.02 -9.48
C PRO A 449 13.72 14.89 -10.52
N SER A 450 14.61 15.12 -11.49
CA SER A 450 14.83 14.23 -12.63
C SER A 450 15.89 13.15 -12.41
N SER A 451 16.68 13.25 -11.35
CA SER A 451 17.75 12.30 -11.00
C SER A 451 18.02 12.29 -9.50
N SER A 452 18.86 11.35 -9.04
CA SER A 452 19.30 11.29 -7.64
C SER A 452 20.05 12.55 -7.19
N LEU A 453 20.89 13.12 -8.05
CA LEU A 453 21.60 14.37 -7.76
C LEU A 453 20.62 15.55 -7.66
N GLU A 454 19.71 15.69 -8.62
CA GLU A 454 18.68 16.73 -8.58
C GLU A 454 17.74 16.55 -7.36
N MET A 455 17.45 15.30 -6.97
CA MET A 455 16.68 15.02 -5.77
C MET A 455 17.40 15.48 -4.50
N TYR A 456 18.70 15.21 -4.38
CA TYR A 456 19.48 15.64 -3.23
C TYR A 456 19.52 17.17 -3.12
N LYS A 457 19.72 17.87 -4.25
CA LYS A 457 19.66 19.34 -4.33
C LYS A 457 18.27 19.89 -3.97
N ALA A 458 17.21 19.21 -4.45
CA ALA A 458 15.82 19.57 -4.15
C ALA A 458 15.50 19.43 -2.66
N LEU A 459 15.95 18.33 -2.03
CA LEU A 459 15.79 18.11 -0.59
C LEU A 459 16.57 19.14 0.25
N ASN A 460 17.78 19.51 -0.17
CA ASN A 460 18.54 20.60 0.45
C ASN A 460 17.80 21.94 0.36
N ALA A 461 17.25 22.25 -0.81
CA ALA A 461 16.45 23.46 -1.00
C ALA A 461 15.17 23.43 -0.14
N ALA A 462 14.46 22.31 -0.15
CA ALA A 462 13.24 22.10 0.63
C ALA A 462 13.45 22.29 2.13
N HIS A 463 14.56 21.76 2.68
CA HIS A 463 14.90 21.90 4.10
C HIS A 463 15.13 23.35 4.54
N ASN A 464 15.56 24.21 3.61
CA ASN A 464 15.83 25.62 3.86
C ASN A 464 14.61 26.53 3.65
N LEU A 465 13.52 26.01 3.10
CA LEU A 465 12.28 26.77 2.91
C LEU A 465 11.44 26.84 4.18
N ASN A 466 10.62 27.89 4.26
CA ASN A 466 9.55 28.00 5.24
C ASN A 466 8.22 27.69 4.55
N GLY A 467 7.35 26.95 5.24
CA GLY A 467 6.07 26.49 4.72
C GLY A 467 6.11 25.04 4.18
N PRO A 468 4.99 24.54 3.67
CA PRO A 468 4.88 23.15 3.22
C PRO A 468 5.57 22.94 1.87
N VAL A 469 6.40 21.90 1.80
CA VAL A 469 7.14 21.54 0.60
C VAL A 469 6.96 20.05 0.28
N CYS A 470 6.72 19.75 -0.98
CA CYS A 470 6.63 18.40 -1.50
C CYS A 470 7.79 18.11 -2.46
N VAL A 471 8.57 17.06 -2.18
CA VAL A 471 9.56 16.52 -3.12
C VAL A 471 9.09 15.13 -3.51
N ARG A 472 8.64 14.97 -4.76
CA ARG A 472 8.14 13.68 -5.28
C ARG A 472 9.18 12.98 -6.12
N PHE A 473 9.34 11.67 -5.94
CA PHE A 473 10.31 10.87 -6.66
C PHE A 473 9.79 9.47 -6.96
N PRO A 474 10.25 8.83 -8.08
CA PRO A 474 9.69 7.58 -8.55
C PRO A 474 10.23 6.39 -7.75
N ARG A 475 9.54 5.24 -7.88
CA ARG A 475 10.10 3.94 -7.55
C ARG A 475 11.22 3.60 -8.52
N GLY A 476 12.32 3.04 -8.02
CA GLY A 476 13.39 2.52 -8.86
C GLY A 476 14.77 2.99 -8.47
N LYS A 477 15.72 2.76 -9.38
CA LYS A 477 17.12 3.14 -9.21
C LYS A 477 17.43 4.39 -10.02
N SER A 478 18.33 5.20 -9.49
CA SER A 478 18.94 6.31 -10.21
C SER A 478 19.86 5.79 -11.33
N HIS A 479 20.21 6.69 -12.25
CA HIS A 479 21.24 6.46 -13.27
C HIS A 479 22.57 7.17 -12.92
N ILE A 480 22.67 7.75 -11.72
CA ILE A 480 23.82 8.53 -11.23
C ILE A 480 24.30 7.92 -9.92
N GLU A 481 25.60 7.60 -9.84
CA GLU A 481 26.22 7.04 -8.62
C GLU A 481 26.52 8.13 -7.58
N GLU A 482 27.11 9.25 -8.02
CA GLU A 482 27.45 10.38 -7.15
C GLU A 482 26.28 11.34 -7.05
N PHE A 483 25.66 11.41 -5.89
CA PHE A 483 24.48 12.25 -5.66
C PHE A 483 24.61 13.17 -4.43
N LYS A 484 25.57 12.92 -3.53
CA LYS A 484 25.73 13.76 -2.33
C LYS A 484 26.34 15.11 -2.69
N THR A 485 25.70 16.17 -2.25
CA THR A 485 26.12 17.55 -2.54
C THR A 485 25.53 18.53 -1.54
N ASP A 486 26.21 19.64 -1.30
CA ASP A 486 25.68 20.77 -0.51
C ASP A 486 24.95 21.80 -1.41
N GLU A 487 24.93 21.58 -2.72
CA GLU A 487 24.23 22.46 -3.64
C GLU A 487 22.71 22.44 -3.42
N VAL A 488 22.08 23.55 -3.73
CA VAL A 488 20.63 23.74 -3.72
C VAL A 488 20.16 24.16 -5.10
N ILE A 489 18.92 23.83 -5.46
CA ILE A 489 18.27 24.36 -6.65
C ILE A 489 17.58 25.69 -6.32
N GLU A 490 17.61 26.62 -7.26
CA GLU A 490 16.87 27.87 -7.15
C GLU A 490 15.36 27.59 -7.30
N ILE A 491 14.58 28.09 -6.35
CA ILE A 491 13.14 27.80 -6.30
C ILE A 491 12.42 28.41 -7.50
N GLY A 492 11.62 27.58 -8.18
CA GLY A 492 10.86 27.99 -9.37
C GLY A 492 11.72 28.14 -10.62
N LYS A 493 12.96 27.65 -10.65
CA LYS A 493 13.81 27.70 -11.83
C LYS A 493 14.01 26.34 -12.47
N ALA A 494 13.66 26.27 -13.74
CA ALA A 494 13.89 25.12 -14.62
C ALA A 494 15.31 25.13 -15.19
N ASN A 495 15.74 24.01 -15.78
CA ASN A 495 17.06 23.86 -16.39
C ASN A 495 16.95 23.42 -17.86
N ILE A 496 17.57 24.15 -18.77
CA ILE A 496 17.65 23.76 -20.18
C ILE A 496 18.74 22.71 -20.34
N ILE A 497 18.35 21.47 -20.54
CA ILE A 497 19.27 20.34 -20.72
C ILE A 497 19.84 20.30 -22.15
N ARG A 498 19.01 20.62 -23.14
CA ARG A 498 19.37 20.63 -24.56
C ARG A 498 18.73 21.84 -25.25
N LYS A 499 19.47 22.52 -26.08
CA LYS A 499 18.93 23.53 -26.99
C LYS A 499 18.69 22.91 -28.37
N GLY A 500 17.56 23.16 -28.95
CA GLY A 500 17.15 22.70 -30.28
C GLY A 500 16.38 23.79 -31.04
N LYS A 501 15.61 23.39 -32.06
CA LYS A 501 14.90 24.30 -32.94
C LYS A 501 13.41 23.94 -32.99
N ASP A 502 12.57 24.95 -33.15
CA ASP A 502 11.15 24.82 -33.48
C ASP A 502 10.26 24.06 -32.47
N ILE A 503 10.80 23.07 -31.75
CA ILE A 503 10.07 22.24 -30.80
C ILE A 503 10.70 22.36 -29.42
N ALA A 504 9.87 22.49 -28.37
CA ALA A 504 10.33 22.45 -26.98
C ALA A 504 9.57 21.38 -26.17
N ILE A 505 10.30 20.63 -25.36
CA ILE A 505 9.78 19.57 -24.48
C ILE A 505 9.99 20.00 -23.03
N PHE A 506 8.90 20.22 -22.30
CA PHE A 506 8.88 20.47 -20.86
C PHE A 506 8.71 19.15 -20.13
N ALA A 507 9.79 18.62 -19.56
CA ALA A 507 9.80 17.33 -18.89
C ALA A 507 9.75 17.48 -17.37
N PHE A 508 8.91 16.68 -16.71
CA PHE A 508 8.76 16.67 -15.26
C PHE A 508 9.28 15.34 -14.67
N GLY A 509 10.19 15.44 -13.71
CA GLY A 509 10.74 14.29 -13.00
C GLY A 509 11.45 13.29 -13.90
N ASN A 510 11.19 12.01 -13.73
CA ASN A 510 11.82 10.91 -14.48
C ASN A 510 11.49 10.90 -15.98
N MET A 511 10.59 11.77 -16.45
CA MET A 511 10.31 11.93 -17.88
C MET A 511 11.42 12.68 -18.64
N ILE A 512 12.48 13.13 -17.96
CA ILE A 512 13.63 13.79 -18.61
C ILE A 512 14.40 12.85 -19.53
N GLU A 513 14.60 11.59 -19.15
CA GLU A 513 15.38 10.62 -19.94
C GLU A 513 14.74 10.32 -21.30
N PRO A 514 13.44 9.90 -21.40
CA PRO A 514 12.80 9.74 -22.69
C PRO A 514 12.74 11.05 -23.49
N SER A 515 12.64 12.21 -22.82
CA SER A 515 12.63 13.51 -23.47
C SER A 515 13.97 13.88 -24.11
N ILE A 516 15.10 13.52 -23.49
CA ILE A 516 16.43 13.72 -24.07
C ILE A 516 16.59 12.88 -25.35
N LYS A 517 16.18 11.60 -25.31
CA LYS A 517 16.21 10.70 -26.47
C LYS A 517 15.38 11.28 -27.62
N ALA A 518 14.15 11.66 -27.34
CA ALA A 518 13.26 12.28 -28.34
C ALA A 518 13.78 13.65 -28.83
N GLY A 519 14.33 14.46 -27.93
CA GLY A 519 14.90 15.76 -28.28
C GLY A 519 16.10 15.67 -29.23
N ASN A 520 16.90 14.62 -29.12
CA ASN A 520 18.01 14.36 -30.05
C ASN A 520 17.48 14.02 -31.45
N GLU A 521 16.41 13.24 -31.55
CA GLU A 521 15.82 12.85 -32.82
C GLU A 521 15.06 14.01 -33.51
N LEU A 522 14.33 14.80 -32.72
CA LEU A 522 13.53 15.93 -33.20
C LEU A 522 14.31 17.25 -33.36
N ASP A 523 15.57 17.31 -32.98
CA ASP A 523 16.31 18.57 -32.77
C ASP A 523 15.54 19.55 -31.85
N ALA A 524 14.89 19.04 -30.80
CA ALA A 524 14.06 19.82 -29.90
C ALA A 524 14.85 20.39 -28.69
N THR A 525 14.40 21.53 -28.19
CA THR A 525 14.84 22.03 -26.88
C THR A 525 14.22 21.18 -25.77
N VAL A 526 15.04 20.67 -24.83
CA VAL A 526 14.60 19.85 -23.69
C VAL A 526 14.85 20.60 -22.39
N ILE A 527 13.79 20.76 -21.61
CA ILE A 527 13.77 21.50 -20.36
C ILE A 527 13.42 20.57 -19.22
N ASP A 528 14.30 20.44 -18.24
CA ASP A 528 13.98 19.84 -16.93
C ASP A 528 13.25 20.89 -16.09
N MET A 529 11.97 20.69 -15.91
CA MET A 529 11.11 21.66 -15.24
C MET A 529 11.34 21.74 -13.73
N ARG A 530 11.84 20.69 -13.09
CA ARG A 530 12.12 20.60 -11.65
C ARG A 530 10.93 20.92 -10.73
N PHE A 531 10.16 21.97 -11.07
CA PHE A 531 9.05 22.50 -10.29
C PHE A 531 7.72 22.42 -11.02
N ILE A 532 6.71 21.98 -10.30
CA ILE A 532 5.31 22.08 -10.73
C ILE A 532 4.69 23.35 -10.14
N LYS A 533 5.16 23.73 -8.94
CA LYS A 533 4.73 24.95 -8.24
C LYS A 533 5.86 25.47 -7.36
N PRO A 534 6.29 26.73 -7.54
CA PRO A 534 5.92 27.58 -8.69
C PRO A 534 6.56 27.10 -10.01
N LEU A 535 5.92 27.36 -11.13
CA LEU A 535 6.50 27.18 -12.47
C LEU A 535 7.52 28.27 -12.76
N ASP A 536 8.52 27.99 -13.62
CA ASP A 536 9.37 29.01 -14.23
C ASP A 536 8.60 29.70 -15.37
N GLU A 537 7.71 30.62 -15.00
CA GLU A 537 6.79 31.28 -15.93
C GLU A 537 7.55 32.04 -17.01
N ASP A 538 8.61 32.78 -16.64
CA ASP A 538 9.42 33.58 -17.58
C ASP A 538 10.07 32.68 -18.65
N LEU A 539 10.66 31.56 -18.23
CA LEU A 539 11.26 30.61 -19.16
C LEU A 539 10.21 30.00 -20.10
N ILE A 540 9.07 29.55 -19.56
CA ILE A 540 7.99 28.95 -20.36
C ILE A 540 7.47 29.95 -21.40
N ILE A 541 7.22 31.21 -21.01
CA ILE A 541 6.74 32.27 -21.91
C ILE A 541 7.77 32.54 -23.01
N ASN A 542 9.05 32.66 -22.67
CA ASN A 542 10.12 32.89 -23.65
C ASN A 542 10.22 31.72 -24.65
N ILE A 543 10.24 30.50 -24.15
CA ILE A 543 10.31 29.27 -24.98
C ILE A 543 9.06 29.19 -25.89
N ALA A 544 7.88 29.47 -25.37
CA ALA A 544 6.64 29.40 -26.12
C ALA A 544 6.57 30.44 -27.25
N ASN A 545 7.17 31.61 -27.06
CA ASN A 545 7.23 32.66 -28.10
C ASN A 545 8.28 32.39 -29.18
N THR A 546 9.26 31.53 -28.91
CA THR A 546 10.38 31.26 -29.83
C THR A 546 10.31 29.93 -30.54
N ASN A 547 9.39 29.06 -30.14
CA ASN A 547 9.18 27.72 -30.73
C ASN A 547 7.84 27.63 -31.45
N LYS A 548 7.73 26.72 -32.43
CA LYS A 548 6.52 26.49 -33.22
C LYS A 548 5.55 25.50 -32.55
N LYS A 549 6.12 24.61 -31.69
CA LYS A 549 5.36 23.54 -31.03
C LYS A 549 5.94 23.26 -29.66
N LEU A 550 5.05 22.99 -28.71
CA LEU A 550 5.37 22.66 -27.33
C LEU A 550 4.85 21.27 -26.98
N ILE A 551 5.61 20.53 -26.18
CA ILE A 551 5.22 19.25 -25.61
C ILE A 551 5.50 19.34 -24.11
N SER A 552 4.51 18.99 -23.28
CA SER A 552 4.75 18.71 -21.87
C SER A 552 4.61 17.22 -21.60
N ILE A 553 5.44 16.68 -20.71
CA ILE A 553 5.39 15.26 -20.37
C ILE A 553 5.60 15.05 -18.87
N GLU A 554 4.70 14.25 -18.29
CA GLU A 554 4.66 13.92 -16.86
C GLU A 554 4.19 12.48 -16.62
N ASP A 555 4.69 11.82 -15.61
CA ASP A 555 4.21 10.50 -15.16
C ASP A 555 3.08 10.64 -14.12
N ASN A 556 2.14 11.50 -14.43
CA ASN A 556 0.92 11.79 -13.68
C ASN A 556 -0.25 11.76 -14.66
N THR A 557 -1.49 11.75 -14.15
CA THR A 557 -2.63 11.93 -15.06
C THR A 557 -2.50 13.26 -15.80
N ALA A 558 -2.76 13.27 -17.10
CA ALA A 558 -2.73 14.49 -17.91
C ALA A 558 -3.76 15.53 -17.43
N THR A 559 -4.87 15.04 -16.85
CA THR A 559 -5.94 15.88 -16.33
C THR A 559 -5.54 16.59 -15.04
N GLY A 560 -5.44 17.91 -15.08
CA GLY A 560 -5.11 18.73 -13.92
C GLY A 560 -3.65 18.66 -13.47
N GLY A 561 -2.77 17.98 -14.20
CA GLY A 561 -1.36 17.82 -13.88
C GLY A 561 -0.49 19.03 -14.25
N ALA A 562 0.82 18.81 -14.40
CA ALA A 562 1.80 19.85 -14.68
C ALA A 562 1.65 20.44 -16.10
N GLY A 563 1.31 19.60 -17.10
CA GLY A 563 1.00 20.09 -18.45
C GLY A 563 -0.23 20.99 -18.49
N SER A 564 -1.25 20.70 -17.67
CA SER A 564 -2.39 21.59 -17.48
C SER A 564 -1.98 22.94 -16.92
N ALA A 565 -1.02 23.00 -15.97
CA ALA A 565 -0.50 24.26 -15.43
C ALA A 565 0.21 25.10 -16.50
N ILE A 566 0.99 24.47 -17.38
CA ILE A 566 1.61 25.16 -18.53
C ILE A 566 0.51 25.73 -19.45
N ASN A 567 -0.51 24.94 -19.79
CA ASN A 567 -1.61 25.40 -20.64
C ASN A 567 -2.35 26.62 -20.02
N GLU A 568 -2.65 26.58 -18.73
CA GLU A 568 -3.24 27.69 -17.99
C GLU A 568 -2.39 28.96 -18.08
N LEU A 569 -1.04 28.81 -17.95
CA LEU A 569 -0.09 29.91 -18.09
C LEU A 569 -0.12 30.51 -19.51
N LEU A 570 -0.07 29.66 -20.54
CA LEU A 570 -0.13 30.10 -21.94
C LEU A 570 -1.43 30.85 -22.25
N GLN A 571 -2.58 30.34 -21.81
CA GLN A 571 -3.89 30.98 -22.00
C GLN A 571 -3.97 32.33 -21.28
N ARG A 572 -3.50 32.42 -20.05
CA ARG A 572 -3.45 33.66 -19.26
C ARG A 572 -2.61 34.75 -19.96
N ASN A 573 -1.53 34.35 -20.64
CA ASN A 573 -0.64 35.24 -21.37
C ASN A 573 -1.01 35.40 -22.86
N LYS A 574 -2.14 34.83 -23.32
CA LYS A 574 -2.63 34.89 -24.70
C LYS A 574 -1.63 34.32 -25.74
N ILE A 575 -0.81 33.38 -25.33
CA ILE A 575 0.15 32.67 -26.18
C ILE A 575 -0.60 31.55 -26.91
N ARG A 576 -0.46 31.51 -28.26
CA ARG A 576 -1.17 30.55 -29.11
C ARG A 576 -0.33 29.39 -29.63
N THR A 577 0.91 29.29 -29.21
CA THR A 577 1.79 28.19 -29.62
C THR A 577 1.15 26.86 -29.17
N PRO A 578 0.93 25.89 -30.07
CA PRO A 578 0.23 24.66 -29.76
C PRO A 578 1.04 23.83 -28.73
N LEU A 579 0.35 23.37 -27.70
CA LEU A 579 0.90 22.53 -26.63
C LEU A 579 0.24 21.14 -26.71
N SER A 580 1.06 20.09 -26.85
CA SER A 580 0.65 18.70 -26.66
C SER A 580 0.98 18.27 -25.23
N ILE A 581 -0.01 17.78 -24.48
CA ILE A 581 0.17 17.31 -23.10
C ILE A 581 0.25 15.78 -23.12
N LEU A 582 1.38 15.23 -22.70
CA LEU A 582 1.60 13.81 -22.51
C LEU A 582 1.57 13.48 -21.01
N GLY A 583 0.73 12.57 -20.64
CA GLY A 583 0.51 12.09 -19.28
C GLY A 583 -0.33 10.83 -19.31
N VAL A 584 -0.52 10.20 -18.15
CA VAL A 584 -1.41 9.04 -18.05
C VAL A 584 -2.83 9.47 -18.46
N PRO A 585 -3.46 8.77 -19.42
CA PRO A 585 -4.80 9.12 -19.90
C PRO A 585 -5.87 8.94 -18.82
N ASP A 586 -7.07 9.49 -19.04
CA ASP A 586 -8.22 9.38 -18.12
C ASP A 586 -8.77 7.95 -18.11
N ARG A 587 -8.04 7.07 -17.46
CA ARG A 587 -8.42 5.67 -17.21
C ARG A 587 -7.67 5.11 -16.00
N ILE A 588 -8.23 4.07 -15.38
CA ILE A 588 -7.56 3.31 -14.33
C ILE A 588 -6.34 2.59 -14.92
N THR A 589 -5.20 2.70 -14.24
CA THR A 589 -3.96 2.09 -14.69
C THR A 589 -3.98 0.56 -14.57
N GLU A 590 -3.25 -0.10 -15.46
CA GLU A 590 -3.01 -1.53 -15.40
C GLU A 590 -1.77 -1.84 -14.54
N HIS A 591 -1.52 -3.13 -14.28
CA HIS A 591 -0.26 -3.62 -13.70
C HIS A 591 0.65 -4.19 -14.80
N GLY A 592 1.95 -4.17 -14.55
CA GLY A 592 2.98 -4.57 -15.50
C GLY A 592 4.35 -4.05 -15.05
N SER A 593 5.36 -4.10 -15.87
CA SER A 593 6.61 -3.36 -15.62
C SER A 593 6.42 -1.86 -15.90
N GLN A 594 7.21 -1.00 -15.27
CA GLN A 594 7.14 0.45 -15.55
C GLN A 594 7.33 0.77 -17.04
N ASN A 595 8.26 0.09 -17.71
CA ASN A 595 8.51 0.32 -19.13
C ASN A 595 7.32 -0.06 -20.02
N GLU A 596 6.68 -1.21 -19.76
CA GLU A 596 5.45 -1.60 -20.47
C GLU A 596 4.33 -0.59 -20.27
N LEU A 597 4.22 -0.01 -19.07
CA LEU A 597 3.21 1.00 -18.79
C LEU A 597 3.55 2.35 -19.44
N TYR A 598 4.83 2.75 -19.48
CA TYR A 598 5.23 3.96 -20.23
C TYR A 598 4.94 3.81 -21.73
N GLU A 599 5.23 2.67 -22.32
CA GLU A 599 4.89 2.39 -23.70
C GLU A 599 3.37 2.39 -23.93
N LEU A 600 2.62 1.69 -23.06
CA LEU A 600 1.14 1.61 -23.12
C LEU A 600 0.46 2.98 -23.07
N TYR A 601 1.01 3.92 -22.30
CA TYR A 601 0.45 5.25 -22.10
C TYR A 601 1.11 6.35 -22.95
N GLY A 602 2.06 5.97 -23.81
CA GLY A 602 2.72 6.91 -24.72
C GLY A 602 3.68 7.88 -24.04
N LEU A 603 4.34 7.43 -22.97
CA LEU A 603 5.30 8.21 -22.18
C LEU A 603 6.77 7.84 -22.47
N ASP A 604 7.02 7.07 -23.53
CA ASP A 604 8.35 6.74 -24.02
C ASP A 604 8.85 7.70 -25.10
N ALA A 605 10.13 7.58 -25.46
CA ALA A 605 10.77 8.46 -26.43
C ALA A 605 10.13 8.38 -27.83
N MET A 606 9.72 7.19 -28.27
CA MET A 606 9.14 6.98 -29.60
C MET A 606 7.79 7.73 -29.73
N HIS A 607 6.96 7.69 -28.71
CA HIS A 607 5.68 8.41 -28.72
C HIS A 607 5.87 9.93 -28.65
N ILE A 608 6.88 10.42 -27.91
CA ILE A 608 7.23 11.85 -27.90
C ILE A 608 7.65 12.28 -29.32
N VAL A 609 8.48 11.49 -30.00
CA VAL A 609 8.91 11.75 -31.39
C VAL A 609 7.70 11.78 -32.32
N LYS A 610 6.80 10.81 -32.23
CA LYS A 610 5.58 10.77 -33.04
C LYS A 610 4.73 12.02 -32.86
N VAL A 611 4.53 12.46 -31.61
CA VAL A 611 3.78 13.69 -31.30
C VAL A 611 4.55 14.92 -31.81
N GLY A 612 5.88 14.96 -31.66
CA GLY A 612 6.70 16.07 -32.13
C GLY A 612 6.66 16.24 -33.66
N SER A 613 6.64 15.13 -34.39
CA SER A 613 6.66 15.11 -35.86
C SER A 613 5.30 15.36 -36.52
N SER A 614 4.21 15.24 -35.82
CA SER A 614 2.83 15.52 -36.28
C SER A 614 2.50 17.03 -36.15
#